data_8c8d7ec08d453bf05a2a9e49a88c1943
#
_entry.id   8c8d7ec08d453bf05a2a9e49a88c1943
#
_cell.length_a   1.000
_cell.length_b   1.000
_cell.length_c   1.000
_cell.angle_alpha   90.00
_cell.angle_beta   90.00
_cell.angle_gamma   90.00
#
_symmetry.space_group_name_H-M   'P 1'
#
loop_
_entity.id
_entity.type
_entity.pdbx_description
1 polymer ?
#
loop_
_entity_poly.entity_id
_entity_poly.type
_entity_poly.pdbx_seq_one_letter_code
_entity_poly.pdbx_strand_id
1 'polypeptide(L)'
;FDGAMSQPVVSVNGKEAGRWAYGYNAFRIDITPFIQFGKNNLIEVHLNNVEESSRWYPGGGLYRPVSVELYGNENFSTWDTFVRTLKANRQAAEVEVNALLEGKIGKSGKTVIALLDEKGTKVAEQTILGAAPEIKTTLKVANPQLWSPESPYLYQVKLTRYEGKKVADVQTLKTGIRTISVSKNNGFQLNGITRKIKGVCLHHDLGPLGAAENKAALIRQIKMMKEMGCDAIRTAHNMPSTMQMEICDSLGMMVMAESFDMWIYPKCKNGYAKFFKEWSDKDITNLVKHHRNHPSIIMWSIGNEIPEQWSKEGMEIAKHLQNLCHQYDPSRPVTQGMDKAEAALKSGFAQVMDVPGFNYRVHKYYKNIEQLPQGFLLGSETASTVSSRGVYKFPVEVRACNNNPYPDGQCSSYDTEYCSWSNLPDDDWKLQDDYSWVIGEFVWTGYDYLGEPTPYDTYWPSRSSYFGICDLAGLPKDRYYMYRSRWNETQHTTHLLPHWNWTGREGQVTPVYCYTDGVEGELFVNGKSQGRARKDKSSRLDRYRLRWNNVKYEPGEIRVVTYNQYGDKVGEDV
;
A
#
# COMPACT_ATOMS: atom_id res chain seq x y z
N PHE A 1 -21.72 -4.19 -1.00
CA PHE A 1 -20.98 -3.28 -1.89
C PHE A 1 -19.54 -3.19 -1.41
N ASP A 2 -18.60 -3.44 -2.29
CA ASP A 2 -17.16 -3.26 -1.97
C ASP A 2 -16.69 -1.80 -2.18
N GLY A 3 -17.55 -0.98 -2.75
CA GLY A 3 -17.41 0.45 -2.98
C GLY A 3 -18.39 0.95 -4.04
N ALA A 4 -18.86 2.17 -3.90
CA ALA A 4 -19.80 2.81 -4.85
C ALA A 4 -19.58 4.32 -4.86
N MET A 5 -19.16 4.88 -5.98
CA MET A 5 -18.67 6.26 -6.07
C MET A 5 -19.74 7.19 -6.63
N SER A 6 -20.27 8.01 -5.82
CA SER A 6 -20.18 8.19 -4.37
C SER A 6 -21.57 8.46 -3.78
N GLN A 7 -21.66 8.57 -2.47
CA GLN A 7 -22.91 8.84 -1.73
C GLN A 7 -24.06 7.91 -2.15
N PRO A 8 -23.85 6.58 -2.17
CA PRO A 8 -24.87 5.65 -2.65
C PRO A 8 -26.12 5.66 -1.77
N VAL A 9 -27.28 5.75 -2.42
CA VAL A 9 -28.60 5.48 -1.84
C VAL A 9 -29.18 4.27 -2.53
N VAL A 10 -29.43 3.22 -1.76
CA VAL A 10 -29.93 1.95 -2.27
C VAL A 10 -31.42 1.82 -1.99
N SER A 11 -32.20 1.59 -3.04
CA SER A 11 -33.63 1.32 -2.96
C SER A 11 -33.93 -0.08 -3.42
N VAL A 12 -34.90 -0.73 -2.78
CA VAL A 12 -35.41 -2.04 -3.15
C VAL A 12 -36.92 -1.95 -3.34
N ASN A 13 -37.40 -2.34 -4.51
CA ASN A 13 -38.82 -2.28 -4.89
C ASN A 13 -39.44 -0.88 -4.64
N GLY A 14 -38.67 0.18 -4.98
CA GLY A 14 -39.10 1.56 -4.87
C GLY A 14 -39.04 2.16 -3.44
N LYS A 15 -38.49 1.43 -2.46
CA LYS A 15 -38.30 1.93 -1.08
C LYS A 15 -36.83 2.04 -0.75
N GLU A 16 -36.42 3.15 -0.13
CA GLU A 16 -35.04 3.30 0.36
C GLU A 16 -34.77 2.23 1.43
N ALA A 17 -33.73 1.43 1.18
CA ALA A 17 -33.28 0.37 2.08
C ALA A 17 -32.08 0.83 2.93
N GLY A 18 -31.25 1.73 2.41
CA GLY A 18 -30.12 2.27 3.13
C GLY A 18 -29.22 3.14 2.26
N ARG A 19 -28.19 3.71 2.89
CA ARG A 19 -27.24 4.61 2.25
C ARG A 19 -25.87 4.54 2.87
N TRP A 20 -24.87 5.02 2.16
CA TRP A 20 -23.52 5.25 2.66
C TRP A 20 -22.99 6.59 2.17
N ALA A 21 -21.95 7.15 2.81
CA ALA A 21 -21.42 8.45 2.41
C ALA A 21 -20.15 8.32 1.56
N TYR A 22 -19.16 7.53 2.03
CA TYR A 22 -17.83 7.49 1.43
C TYR A 22 -17.73 6.46 0.33
N GLY A 23 -17.42 6.91 -0.89
CA GLY A 23 -17.44 6.05 -2.09
C GLY A 23 -16.39 4.94 -2.12
N TYR A 24 -15.34 5.04 -1.32
CA TYR A 24 -14.29 4.04 -1.22
C TYR A 24 -14.57 2.92 -0.23
N ASN A 25 -15.51 3.13 0.70
CA ASN A 25 -15.76 2.15 1.74
C ASN A 25 -16.68 1.02 1.29
N ALA A 26 -16.36 -0.18 1.72
CA ALA A 26 -17.27 -1.30 1.69
C ALA A 26 -18.39 -1.08 2.72
N PHE A 27 -19.62 -1.44 2.36
CA PHE A 27 -20.78 -1.35 3.23
C PHE A 27 -21.81 -2.43 2.93
N ARG A 28 -22.67 -2.69 3.89
CA ARG A 28 -23.74 -3.70 3.82
C ARG A 28 -25.07 -3.08 4.18
N ILE A 29 -26.12 -3.55 3.52
CA ILE A 29 -27.50 -3.15 3.77
C ILE A 29 -28.35 -4.41 3.91
N ASP A 30 -29.08 -4.52 5.02
CA ASP A 30 -30.09 -5.57 5.17
C ASP A 30 -31.33 -5.23 4.35
N ILE A 31 -31.55 -5.99 3.29
CA ILE A 31 -32.67 -5.79 2.38
C ILE A 31 -33.86 -6.73 2.68
N THR A 32 -33.77 -7.56 3.71
CA THR A 32 -34.81 -8.51 4.11
C THR A 32 -36.21 -7.88 4.25
N PRO A 33 -36.37 -6.67 4.87
CA PRO A 33 -37.67 -6.03 5.00
C PRO A 33 -38.31 -5.59 3.69
N PHE A 34 -37.51 -5.51 2.60
CA PHE A 34 -37.94 -4.93 1.31
C PHE A 34 -38.12 -6.00 0.22
N ILE A 35 -37.57 -7.20 0.43
CA ILE A 35 -37.57 -8.29 -0.54
C ILE A 35 -38.92 -9.01 -0.56
N GLN A 36 -39.40 -9.35 -1.75
CA GLN A 36 -40.50 -10.25 -2.01
C GLN A 36 -39.96 -11.62 -2.44
N PHE A 37 -39.94 -12.58 -1.51
CA PHE A 37 -39.44 -13.92 -1.80
C PHE A 37 -40.30 -14.61 -2.87
N GLY A 38 -39.62 -15.31 -3.78
CA GLY A 38 -40.26 -16.00 -4.91
C GLY A 38 -40.73 -15.10 -6.05
N LYS A 39 -40.38 -13.82 -6.03
CA LYS A 39 -40.67 -12.84 -7.09
C LYS A 39 -39.40 -12.14 -7.54
N ASN A 40 -39.50 -11.44 -8.68
CA ASN A 40 -38.45 -10.51 -9.11
C ASN A 40 -38.42 -9.30 -8.16
N ASN A 41 -37.24 -8.89 -7.79
CA ASN A 41 -37.00 -7.72 -6.96
C ASN A 41 -36.12 -6.76 -7.74
N LEU A 42 -36.43 -5.47 -7.71
CA LEU A 42 -35.65 -4.42 -8.33
C LEU A 42 -34.79 -3.74 -7.27
N ILE A 43 -33.47 -3.76 -7.45
CA ILE A 43 -32.52 -3.02 -6.63
C ILE A 43 -32.00 -1.87 -7.48
N GLU A 44 -32.14 -0.65 -7.00
CA GLU A 44 -31.69 0.57 -7.64
C GLU A 44 -30.66 1.26 -6.75
N VAL A 45 -29.58 1.73 -7.35
CA VAL A 45 -28.52 2.46 -6.64
C VAL A 45 -28.39 3.83 -7.26
N HIS A 46 -28.73 4.86 -6.48
CA HIS A 46 -28.53 6.24 -6.87
C HIS A 46 -27.16 6.71 -6.34
N LEU A 47 -26.33 7.25 -7.24
CA LEU A 47 -25.00 7.76 -6.91
C LEU A 47 -24.93 9.26 -7.17
N ASN A 48 -24.26 9.97 -6.29
CA ASN A 48 -24.01 11.40 -6.40
C ASN A 48 -22.50 11.68 -6.39
N ASN A 49 -21.89 11.65 -7.58
CA ASN A 49 -20.46 11.91 -7.75
C ASN A 49 -20.23 13.40 -8.03
N VAL A 50 -19.93 14.14 -6.97
CA VAL A 50 -19.81 15.60 -7.00
C VAL A 50 -18.39 16.01 -7.39
N GLU A 51 -18.27 17.10 -8.16
CA GLU A 51 -16.99 17.73 -8.49
C GLU A 51 -16.23 18.18 -7.23
N GLU A 52 -14.91 18.27 -7.31
CA GLU A 52 -14.03 18.67 -6.20
C GLU A 52 -14.22 17.83 -4.93
N SER A 53 -14.50 16.54 -5.08
CA SER A 53 -14.69 15.60 -3.97
C SER A 53 -13.41 14.88 -3.52
N SER A 54 -12.37 14.91 -4.34
CA SER A 54 -11.04 14.39 -4.01
C SER A 54 -9.95 15.21 -4.71
N ARG A 55 -8.68 15.00 -4.31
CA ARG A 55 -7.52 15.66 -4.92
C ARG A 55 -6.99 14.92 -6.15
N TRP A 56 -7.44 13.70 -6.38
CA TRP A 56 -7.09 12.82 -7.51
C TRP A 56 -8.34 12.37 -8.25
N TYR A 57 -8.19 11.61 -9.32
CA TYR A 57 -9.32 11.06 -10.07
C TYR A 57 -10.03 9.95 -9.27
N PRO A 58 -11.27 10.16 -8.82
CA PRO A 58 -11.99 9.19 -8.01
C PRO A 58 -12.67 8.09 -8.83
N GLY A 59 -12.90 8.33 -10.11
CA GLY A 59 -13.82 7.53 -10.92
C GLY A 59 -15.28 7.81 -10.57
N GLY A 60 -16.17 6.92 -11.00
CA GLY A 60 -17.61 7.01 -10.74
C GLY A 60 -18.32 5.68 -10.94
N GLY A 61 -19.54 5.56 -10.44
CA GLY A 61 -20.38 4.38 -10.62
C GLY A 61 -20.09 3.25 -9.63
N LEU A 62 -20.62 2.08 -9.96
CA LEU A 62 -20.35 0.83 -9.26
C LEU A 62 -19.02 0.24 -9.77
N TYR A 63 -17.92 0.79 -9.30
CA TYR A 63 -16.57 0.49 -9.80
C TYR A 63 -15.91 -0.72 -9.13
N ARG A 64 -16.51 -1.23 -8.05
CA ARG A 64 -16.11 -2.44 -7.33
C ARG A 64 -17.29 -3.42 -7.26
N PRO A 65 -17.06 -4.71 -6.95
CA PRO A 65 -18.10 -5.73 -6.92
C PRO A 65 -19.28 -5.41 -6.00
N VAL A 66 -20.46 -5.84 -6.44
CA VAL A 66 -21.70 -5.84 -5.65
C VAL A 66 -22.19 -7.27 -5.54
N SER A 67 -22.53 -7.71 -4.34
CA SER A 67 -23.04 -9.05 -4.09
C SER A 67 -24.31 -9.03 -3.24
N VAL A 68 -25.13 -10.07 -3.38
CA VAL A 68 -26.26 -10.36 -2.50
C VAL A 68 -25.95 -11.66 -1.77
N GLU A 69 -26.03 -11.62 -0.46
CA GLU A 69 -25.80 -12.75 0.42
C GLU A 69 -27.13 -13.22 0.99
N LEU A 70 -27.39 -14.53 0.90
CA LEU A 70 -28.60 -15.16 1.43
C LEU A 70 -28.22 -16.05 2.62
N TYR A 71 -28.90 -15.86 3.73
CA TYR A 71 -28.67 -16.60 4.94
C TYR A 71 -29.90 -17.46 5.33
N GLY A 72 -29.65 -18.58 6.03
CA GLY A 72 -30.67 -19.32 6.71
C GLY A 72 -31.17 -18.63 7.98
N ASN A 73 -32.06 -19.32 8.73
CA ASN A 73 -32.58 -18.78 9.99
C ASN A 73 -31.51 -18.67 11.10
N GLU A 74 -30.44 -19.40 11.00
CA GLU A 74 -29.29 -19.41 11.88
C GLU A 74 -28.04 -19.30 11.00
N ASN A 75 -27.21 -18.28 11.20
CA ASN A 75 -26.03 -18.02 10.37
C ASN A 75 -24.91 -17.35 11.16
N PHE A 76 -23.71 -17.40 10.60
CA PHE A 76 -22.58 -16.58 11.07
C PHE A 76 -22.77 -15.15 10.60
N SER A 77 -22.60 -14.20 11.53
CA SER A 77 -22.61 -12.79 11.20
C SER A 77 -21.41 -12.44 10.31
N THR A 78 -21.71 -11.81 9.18
CA THR A 78 -20.68 -11.40 8.21
C THR A 78 -19.82 -10.30 8.82
N TRP A 79 -18.48 -10.37 8.60
CA TRP A 79 -17.46 -9.47 9.16
C TRP A 79 -17.24 -9.58 10.68
N ASP A 80 -18.00 -10.38 11.40
CA ASP A 80 -17.80 -10.63 12.82
C ASP A 80 -16.90 -11.85 13.09
N THR A 81 -16.63 -12.66 12.08
CA THR A 81 -15.61 -13.70 12.19
C THR A 81 -14.22 -13.09 12.08
N PHE A 82 -13.42 -13.31 13.11
CA PHE A 82 -12.04 -12.82 13.19
C PHE A 82 -11.08 -13.97 13.49
N VAL A 83 -10.14 -14.18 12.57
CA VAL A 83 -9.09 -15.20 12.69
C VAL A 83 -7.76 -14.47 12.86
N ARG A 84 -7.07 -14.71 13.98
CA ARG A 84 -5.78 -14.10 14.25
C ARG A 84 -4.78 -15.06 14.84
N THR A 85 -3.53 -14.88 14.50
CA THR A 85 -2.41 -15.59 15.12
C THR A 85 -2.09 -14.94 16.47
N LEU A 86 -2.18 -15.71 17.56
CA LEU A 86 -1.80 -15.24 18.90
C LEU A 86 -0.29 -15.32 19.09
N LYS A 87 0.30 -16.43 18.67
CA LYS A 87 1.75 -16.67 18.63
C LYS A 87 2.07 -17.72 17.58
N ALA A 88 3.24 -17.62 16.98
CA ALA A 88 3.73 -18.58 16.01
C ALA A 88 5.25 -18.60 15.92
N ASN A 89 5.77 -19.79 15.67
CA ASN A 89 7.13 -20.05 15.20
C ASN A 89 7.08 -21.25 14.24
N ARG A 90 8.22 -21.74 13.79
CA ARG A 90 8.28 -22.86 12.84
C ARG A 90 7.78 -24.19 13.42
N GLN A 91 7.76 -24.35 14.75
CA GLN A 91 7.35 -25.56 15.43
C GLN A 91 5.88 -25.59 15.81
N ALA A 92 5.32 -24.45 16.18
CA ALA A 92 3.95 -24.37 16.66
C ALA A 92 3.33 -22.99 16.44
N ALA A 93 2.01 -22.98 16.28
CA ALA A 93 1.22 -21.76 16.26
C ALA A 93 -0.08 -21.93 17.04
N GLU A 94 -0.59 -20.82 17.58
CA GLU A 94 -1.91 -20.69 18.17
C GLU A 94 -2.71 -19.68 17.36
N VAL A 95 -3.82 -20.14 16.79
CA VAL A 95 -4.72 -19.34 15.96
C VAL A 95 -6.06 -19.22 16.66
N GLU A 96 -6.42 -18.00 17.04
CA GLU A 96 -7.72 -17.71 17.66
C GLU A 96 -8.76 -17.45 16.58
N VAL A 97 -9.93 -18.06 16.75
CA VAL A 97 -11.10 -17.83 15.91
C VAL A 97 -12.24 -17.32 16.78
N ASN A 98 -12.71 -16.12 16.47
CA ASN A 98 -13.90 -15.53 17.05
C ASN A 98 -14.98 -15.44 15.97
N ALA A 99 -16.23 -15.77 16.30
CA ALA A 99 -17.37 -15.64 15.40
C ALA A 99 -18.62 -15.28 16.20
N LEU A 100 -19.60 -14.72 15.52
CA LEU A 100 -20.90 -14.39 16.08
C LEU A 100 -21.99 -15.12 15.29
N LEU A 101 -22.89 -15.82 16.00
CA LEU A 101 -24.10 -16.40 15.44
C LEU A 101 -25.25 -15.41 15.53
N GLU A 102 -26.04 -15.34 14.48
CA GLU A 102 -27.25 -14.52 14.38
C GLU A 102 -28.48 -15.37 14.04
N GLY A 103 -29.65 -14.78 14.25
CA GLY A 103 -30.94 -15.39 13.93
C GLY A 103 -31.49 -16.28 15.05
N LYS A 104 -32.19 -17.36 14.69
CA LYS A 104 -32.80 -18.28 15.65
C LYS A 104 -31.83 -19.43 15.98
N ILE A 105 -30.99 -19.20 16.99
CA ILE A 105 -29.95 -20.15 17.37
C ILE A 105 -30.54 -21.36 18.07
N GLY A 106 -30.32 -22.55 17.49
CA GLY A 106 -30.83 -23.84 18.00
C GLY A 106 -30.08 -24.25 19.29
N LYS A 107 -30.84 -24.70 20.30
CA LYS A 107 -30.32 -25.11 21.62
C LYS A 107 -29.40 -26.32 21.59
N SER A 108 -29.61 -27.24 20.67
CA SER A 108 -28.82 -28.47 20.47
C SER A 108 -27.71 -28.30 19.41
N GLY A 109 -27.42 -27.09 19.06
CA GLY A 109 -26.43 -26.78 18.04
C GLY A 109 -24.99 -27.05 18.44
N LYS A 110 -24.17 -27.26 17.43
CA LYS A 110 -22.70 -27.30 17.57
C LYS A 110 -22.03 -26.55 16.43
N THR A 111 -20.90 -25.93 16.71
CA THR A 111 -20.05 -25.31 15.71
C THR A 111 -18.74 -26.06 15.61
N VAL A 112 -18.41 -26.53 14.41
CA VAL A 112 -17.13 -27.16 14.10
C VAL A 112 -16.27 -26.15 13.38
N ILE A 113 -15.07 -25.91 13.90
CA ILE A 113 -14.08 -24.97 13.35
C ILE A 113 -12.85 -25.77 12.95
N ALA A 114 -12.59 -25.85 11.65
CA ALA A 114 -11.47 -26.58 11.08
C ALA A 114 -10.49 -25.65 10.37
N LEU A 115 -9.20 -25.85 10.59
CA LEU A 115 -8.13 -25.25 9.81
C LEU A 115 -7.65 -26.25 8.77
N LEU A 116 -7.69 -25.85 7.50
CA LEU A 116 -7.30 -26.67 6.36
C LEU A 116 -6.06 -26.08 5.71
N ASP A 117 -5.13 -26.93 5.27
CA ASP A 117 -4.00 -26.52 4.45
C ASP A 117 -4.43 -26.18 3.01
N GLU A 118 -3.49 -25.79 2.16
CA GLU A 118 -3.77 -25.44 0.76
C GLU A 118 -4.32 -26.58 -0.08
N LYS A 119 -4.12 -27.84 0.35
CA LYS A 119 -4.64 -29.05 -0.29
C LYS A 119 -6.02 -29.46 0.25
N GLY A 120 -6.54 -28.70 1.22
CA GLY A 120 -7.79 -29.01 1.89
C GLY A 120 -7.68 -30.07 3.00
N THR A 121 -6.47 -30.44 3.40
CA THR A 121 -6.24 -31.38 4.50
C THR A 121 -6.42 -30.67 5.84
N LYS A 122 -7.17 -31.28 6.73
CA LYS A 122 -7.41 -30.74 8.07
C LYS A 122 -6.14 -30.84 8.93
N VAL A 123 -5.67 -29.71 9.44
CA VAL A 123 -4.49 -29.61 10.31
C VAL A 123 -4.82 -29.30 11.77
N ALA A 124 -6.00 -28.75 12.04
CA ALA A 124 -6.51 -28.53 13.39
C ALA A 124 -8.03 -28.45 13.38
N GLU A 125 -8.69 -28.77 14.49
CA GLU A 125 -10.15 -28.69 14.62
C GLU A 125 -10.54 -28.47 16.07
N GLN A 126 -11.61 -27.73 16.28
CA GLN A 126 -12.30 -27.59 17.55
C GLN A 126 -13.83 -27.65 17.34
N THR A 127 -14.52 -28.21 18.31
CA THR A 127 -15.99 -28.26 18.32
C THR A 127 -16.49 -27.54 19.56
N ILE A 128 -17.42 -26.61 19.35
CA ILE A 128 -18.10 -25.86 20.42
C ILE A 128 -19.57 -26.26 20.43
N LEU A 129 -20.05 -26.71 21.58
CA LEU A 129 -21.43 -27.14 21.77
C LEU A 129 -22.29 -26.00 22.32
N GLY A 130 -23.57 -25.99 21.97
CA GLY A 130 -24.57 -25.13 22.57
C GLY A 130 -25.06 -23.99 21.68
N ALA A 131 -25.79 -23.08 22.30
CA ALA A 131 -26.52 -21.98 21.67
C ALA A 131 -25.96 -20.59 22.00
N ALA A 132 -24.76 -20.51 22.57
CA ALA A 132 -24.14 -19.21 22.82
C ALA A 132 -23.88 -18.50 21.47
N PRO A 133 -24.31 -17.24 21.31
CA PRO A 133 -24.09 -16.52 20.06
C PRO A 133 -22.61 -16.23 19.82
N GLU A 134 -21.85 -15.94 20.87
CA GLU A 134 -20.40 -15.69 20.78
C GLU A 134 -19.64 -17.01 20.77
N ILE A 135 -18.83 -17.20 19.74
CA ILE A 135 -17.97 -18.36 19.55
C ILE A 135 -16.53 -17.87 19.66
N LYS A 136 -15.77 -18.50 20.54
CA LYS A 136 -14.34 -18.22 20.70
C LYS A 136 -13.58 -19.51 20.94
N THR A 137 -12.55 -19.75 20.16
CA THR A 137 -11.67 -20.90 20.33
C THR A 137 -10.24 -20.61 19.87
N THR A 138 -9.31 -21.45 20.29
CA THR A 138 -7.91 -21.40 19.83
C THR A 138 -7.55 -22.74 19.20
N LEU A 139 -7.10 -22.70 17.96
CA LEU A 139 -6.57 -23.84 17.22
C LEU A 139 -5.06 -23.93 17.43
N LYS A 140 -4.56 -25.10 17.80
CA LYS A 140 -3.13 -25.38 17.91
C LYS A 140 -2.64 -26.06 16.64
N VAL A 141 -1.61 -25.50 16.03
CA VAL A 141 -1.06 -25.96 14.75
C VAL A 141 0.39 -26.39 14.94
N ALA A 142 0.68 -27.63 14.62
CA ALA A 142 2.05 -28.15 14.62
C ALA A 142 2.72 -27.86 13.29
N ASN A 143 3.99 -27.44 13.33
CA ASN A 143 4.82 -27.15 12.15
C ASN A 143 4.10 -26.28 11.11
N PRO A 144 3.62 -25.09 11.50
CA PRO A 144 2.88 -24.22 10.59
C PRO A 144 3.75 -23.71 9.46
N GLN A 145 3.12 -23.51 8.29
CA GLN A 145 3.70 -22.76 7.18
C GLN A 145 3.41 -21.27 7.43
N LEU A 146 4.44 -20.49 7.73
CA LEU A 146 4.25 -19.07 8.03
C LEU A 146 4.08 -18.26 6.76
N TRP A 147 3.17 -17.28 6.81
CA TRP A 147 2.98 -16.32 5.72
C TRP A 147 4.06 -15.24 5.76
N SER A 148 4.66 -14.96 4.61
CA SER A 148 5.55 -13.82 4.37
C SER A 148 5.49 -13.40 2.90
N PRO A 149 6.02 -12.23 2.52
CA PRO A 149 6.15 -11.86 1.10
C PRO A 149 6.91 -12.88 0.27
N GLU A 150 7.90 -13.54 0.84
CA GLU A 150 8.73 -14.54 0.19
C GLU A 150 8.05 -15.93 0.13
N SER A 151 7.13 -16.20 1.05
CA SER A 151 6.40 -17.47 1.14
C SER A 151 4.94 -17.22 1.59
N PRO A 152 4.07 -16.77 0.67
CA PRO A 152 2.71 -16.33 1.00
C PRO A 152 1.74 -17.51 1.16
N TYR A 153 2.02 -18.40 2.09
CA TYR A 153 1.21 -19.58 2.34
C TYR A 153 -0.13 -19.23 2.98
N LEU A 154 -1.23 -19.77 2.42
CA LEU A 154 -2.58 -19.52 2.90
C LEU A 154 -3.25 -20.82 3.36
N TYR A 155 -3.83 -20.76 4.55
CA TYR A 155 -4.75 -21.75 5.10
C TYR A 155 -6.18 -21.34 4.81
N GLN A 156 -7.13 -22.28 5.01
CA GLN A 156 -8.56 -22.01 5.07
C GLN A 156 -9.07 -22.32 6.48
N VAL A 157 -9.87 -21.41 7.02
CA VAL A 157 -10.68 -21.67 8.22
C VAL A 157 -12.09 -21.92 7.76
N LYS A 158 -12.62 -23.11 8.09
CA LYS A 158 -14.00 -23.51 7.79
C LYS A 158 -14.79 -23.62 9.09
N LEU A 159 -15.81 -22.80 9.23
CA LEU A 159 -16.78 -22.85 10.30
C LEU A 159 -18.04 -23.51 9.78
N THR A 160 -18.51 -24.57 10.46
CA THR A 160 -19.76 -25.27 10.13
C THR A 160 -20.66 -25.27 11.35
N ARG A 161 -21.83 -24.67 11.24
CA ARG A 161 -22.87 -24.69 12.26
C ARG A 161 -23.85 -25.84 11.98
N TYR A 162 -24.06 -26.67 12.98
CA TYR A 162 -25.04 -27.76 12.93
C TYR A 162 -26.16 -27.53 13.94
N GLU A 163 -27.37 -27.86 13.56
CA GLU A 163 -28.47 -28.09 14.47
C GLU A 163 -28.90 -29.58 14.36
N GLY A 164 -28.57 -30.34 15.41
CA GLY A 164 -28.62 -31.79 15.34
C GLY A 164 -27.67 -32.33 14.26
N LYS A 165 -28.26 -33.02 13.26
CA LYS A 165 -27.52 -33.56 12.10
C LYS A 165 -27.52 -32.61 10.89
N LYS A 166 -28.32 -31.55 10.92
CA LYS A 166 -28.51 -30.64 9.79
C LYS A 166 -27.47 -29.53 9.84
N VAL A 167 -26.87 -29.22 8.71
CA VAL A 167 -26.02 -28.03 8.54
C VAL A 167 -26.93 -26.80 8.46
N ALA A 168 -26.73 -25.86 9.38
CA ALA A 168 -27.45 -24.59 9.40
C ALA A 168 -26.73 -23.52 8.57
N ASP A 169 -25.42 -23.43 8.70
CA ASP A 169 -24.59 -22.49 7.95
C ASP A 169 -23.13 -22.96 7.82
N VAL A 170 -22.45 -22.50 6.78
CA VAL A 170 -21.02 -22.74 6.54
C VAL A 170 -20.36 -21.45 6.12
N GLN A 171 -19.28 -21.10 6.80
CA GLN A 171 -18.41 -19.98 6.41
C GLN A 171 -16.98 -20.48 6.18
N THR A 172 -16.38 -20.05 5.08
CA THR A 172 -14.98 -20.37 4.76
C THR A 172 -14.20 -19.09 4.52
N LEU A 173 -13.06 -18.94 5.20
CA LEU A 173 -12.18 -17.79 5.12
C LEU A 173 -10.77 -18.25 4.80
N LYS A 174 -10.05 -17.51 3.96
CA LYS A 174 -8.60 -17.67 3.82
C LYS A 174 -7.90 -16.91 4.94
N THR A 175 -6.79 -17.45 5.43
CA THR A 175 -5.95 -16.82 6.46
C THR A 175 -4.48 -17.17 6.25
N GLY A 176 -3.59 -16.39 6.80
CA GLY A 176 -2.16 -16.69 6.87
C GLY A 176 -1.70 -16.65 8.31
N ILE A 177 -0.81 -17.56 8.67
CA ILE A 177 -0.22 -17.59 10.01
C ILE A 177 1.06 -16.78 10.00
N ARG A 178 1.07 -15.65 10.70
CA ARG A 178 2.24 -14.79 10.88
C ARG A 178 2.09 -13.96 12.15
N THR A 179 3.21 -13.43 12.62
CA THR A 179 3.27 -12.48 13.72
C THR A 179 3.84 -11.15 13.25
N ILE A 180 3.34 -10.06 13.80
CA ILE A 180 3.77 -8.69 13.50
C ILE A 180 4.12 -8.02 14.81
N SER A 181 5.24 -7.32 14.85
CA SER A 181 5.61 -6.46 15.97
C SER A 181 6.40 -5.25 15.50
N VAL A 182 6.28 -4.16 16.25
CA VAL A 182 7.09 -2.96 16.06
C VAL A 182 7.60 -2.52 17.43
N SER A 183 8.90 -2.28 17.54
CA SER A 183 9.50 -1.88 18.81
C SER A 183 10.76 -1.02 18.60
N LYS A 184 11.13 -0.29 19.64
CA LYS A 184 12.34 0.54 19.65
C LYS A 184 13.61 -0.28 19.34
N ASN A 185 13.69 -1.47 19.91
CA ASN A 185 14.93 -2.27 19.81
C ASN A 185 15.04 -3.05 18.51
N ASN A 186 13.90 -3.49 17.96
CA ASN A 186 13.87 -4.41 16.81
C ASN A 186 13.29 -3.80 15.53
N GLY A 187 12.76 -2.57 15.59
CA GLY A 187 12.05 -1.99 14.46
C GLY A 187 10.81 -2.80 14.09
N PHE A 188 10.54 -2.92 12.81
CA PHE A 188 9.46 -3.75 12.29
C PHE A 188 9.94 -5.21 12.15
N GLN A 189 9.15 -6.13 12.74
CA GLN A 189 9.39 -7.57 12.64
C GLN A 189 8.18 -8.28 12.05
N LEU A 190 8.44 -9.16 11.10
CA LEU A 190 7.50 -10.15 10.59
C LEU A 190 8.02 -11.54 10.97
N ASN A 191 7.21 -12.33 11.65
CA ASN A 191 7.60 -13.65 12.15
C ASN A 191 8.88 -13.64 13.01
N GLY A 192 9.06 -12.59 13.81
CA GLY A 192 10.23 -12.40 14.65
C GLY A 192 11.50 -11.97 13.92
N ILE A 193 11.43 -11.74 12.60
CA ILE A 193 12.57 -11.33 11.78
C ILE A 193 12.46 -9.83 11.51
N THR A 194 13.48 -9.07 11.92
CA THR A 194 13.57 -7.63 11.63
C THR A 194 13.78 -7.40 10.15
N ARG A 195 12.97 -6.50 9.58
CA ARG A 195 13.11 -6.07 8.19
C ARG A 195 12.71 -4.60 8.05
N LYS A 196 13.34 -3.91 7.14
CA LYS A 196 12.91 -2.58 6.73
C LYS A 196 11.87 -2.72 5.62
N ILE A 197 10.78 -1.97 5.74
CA ILE A 197 9.70 -2.00 4.75
C ILE A 197 10.17 -1.33 3.47
N LYS A 198 10.04 -2.03 2.36
CA LYS A 198 10.35 -1.58 0.99
C LYS A 198 9.04 -1.33 0.26
N GLY A 199 8.36 -0.25 0.59
CA GLY A 199 6.99 0.00 0.17
C GLY A 199 6.82 1.07 -0.90
N VAL A 200 5.67 1.05 -1.57
CA VAL A 200 5.18 2.08 -2.47
C VAL A 200 3.75 2.45 -2.13
N CYS A 201 3.38 3.71 -2.36
CA CYS A 201 1.99 4.16 -2.35
C CYS A 201 1.34 3.85 -3.70
N LEU A 202 0.08 3.42 -3.69
CA LEU A 202 -0.72 3.20 -4.89
C LEU A 202 -2.08 3.89 -4.73
N HIS A 203 -2.48 4.68 -5.73
CA HIS A 203 -3.87 5.08 -5.89
C HIS A 203 -4.69 3.91 -6.43
N HIS A 204 -6.02 4.02 -6.34
CA HIS A 204 -6.94 2.93 -6.71
C HIS A 204 -7.19 2.80 -8.20
N ASP A 205 -6.87 3.81 -9.01
CA ASP A 205 -7.04 3.73 -10.46
C ASP A 205 -6.04 2.76 -11.11
N LEU A 206 -6.43 2.23 -12.22
CA LEU A 206 -5.64 1.31 -13.05
C LEU A 206 -5.15 1.98 -14.34
N GLY A 207 -4.76 3.25 -14.24
CA GLY A 207 -4.27 4.04 -15.36
C GLY A 207 -5.28 4.14 -16.50
N PRO A 208 -4.97 3.66 -17.72
CA PRO A 208 -5.87 3.75 -18.87
C PRO A 208 -7.24 3.07 -18.69
N LEU A 209 -7.36 2.15 -17.73
CA LEU A 209 -8.62 1.48 -17.42
C LEU A 209 -9.52 2.31 -16.48
N GLY A 210 -9.01 3.43 -15.96
CA GLY A 210 -9.73 4.23 -14.97
C GLY A 210 -9.87 3.53 -13.61
N ALA A 211 -10.97 3.78 -12.91
CA ALA A 211 -11.19 3.26 -11.56
C ALA A 211 -11.90 1.90 -11.52
N ALA A 212 -12.47 1.44 -12.64
CA ALA A 212 -13.15 0.14 -12.69
C ALA A 212 -12.19 -1.00 -12.36
N GLU A 213 -12.54 -1.80 -11.38
CA GLU A 213 -11.67 -2.85 -10.87
C GLU A 213 -11.46 -3.96 -11.91
N ASN A 214 -10.20 -4.35 -12.11
CA ASN A 214 -9.80 -5.39 -13.05
C ASN A 214 -8.75 -6.30 -12.43
N LYS A 215 -9.09 -7.56 -12.25
CA LYS A 215 -8.24 -8.55 -11.58
C LYS A 215 -6.88 -8.75 -12.27
N ALA A 216 -6.88 -8.85 -13.59
CA ALA A 216 -5.64 -9.07 -14.35
C ALA A 216 -4.69 -7.87 -14.23
N ALA A 217 -5.23 -6.65 -14.28
CA ALA A 217 -4.45 -5.43 -14.10
C ALA A 217 -3.88 -5.31 -12.68
N LEU A 218 -4.66 -5.62 -11.66
CA LEU A 218 -4.20 -5.65 -10.26
C LEU A 218 -3.09 -6.69 -10.05
N ILE A 219 -3.26 -7.90 -10.57
CA ILE A 219 -2.21 -8.94 -10.51
C ILE A 219 -0.93 -8.45 -11.18
N ARG A 220 -1.03 -7.83 -12.37
CA ARG A 220 0.12 -7.27 -13.08
C ARG A 220 0.83 -6.19 -12.26
N GLN A 221 0.07 -5.26 -11.67
CA GLN A 221 0.63 -4.21 -10.81
C GLN A 221 1.45 -4.80 -9.65
N ILE A 222 0.87 -5.72 -8.90
CA ILE A 222 1.53 -6.30 -7.72
C ILE A 222 2.74 -7.14 -8.13
N LYS A 223 2.65 -7.93 -9.21
CA LYS A 223 3.80 -8.70 -9.72
C LYS A 223 4.97 -7.81 -10.13
N MET A 224 4.72 -6.71 -10.83
CA MET A 224 5.78 -5.78 -11.23
C MET A 224 6.46 -5.13 -10.01
N MET A 225 5.69 -4.77 -8.99
CA MET A 225 6.27 -4.24 -7.75
C MET A 225 7.13 -5.29 -7.04
N LYS A 226 6.68 -6.53 -6.98
CA LYS A 226 7.48 -7.63 -6.42
C LYS A 226 8.77 -7.89 -7.21
N GLU A 227 8.72 -7.89 -8.53
CA GLU A 227 9.90 -8.04 -9.39
C GLU A 227 10.91 -6.91 -9.19
N MET A 228 10.46 -5.73 -8.85
CA MET A 228 11.32 -4.61 -8.44
C MET A 228 11.97 -4.84 -7.06
N GLY A 229 11.44 -5.75 -6.25
CA GLY A 229 11.89 -6.00 -4.88
C GLY A 229 11.06 -5.28 -3.82
N CYS A 230 9.95 -4.64 -4.21
CA CYS A 230 8.97 -4.07 -3.29
C CYS A 230 8.29 -5.17 -2.49
N ASP A 231 8.10 -4.95 -1.19
CA ASP A 231 7.46 -5.91 -0.28
C ASP A 231 6.20 -5.39 0.40
N ALA A 232 5.86 -4.12 0.18
CA ALA A 232 4.67 -3.51 0.77
C ALA A 232 4.02 -2.45 -0.12
N ILE A 233 2.70 -2.28 0.02
CA ILE A 233 1.95 -1.17 -0.57
C ILE A 233 1.19 -0.40 0.50
N ARG A 234 1.02 0.90 0.27
CA ARG A 234 0.08 1.75 1.01
C ARG A 234 -1.07 2.13 0.08
N THR A 235 -2.29 1.84 0.51
CA THR A 235 -3.49 2.19 -0.27
C THR A 235 -3.85 3.65 -0.06
N ALA A 236 -3.26 4.51 -0.88
CA ALA A 236 -3.39 5.95 -0.77
C ALA A 236 -4.68 6.45 -1.46
N HIS A 237 -5.50 7.22 -0.87
CA HIS A 237 -5.62 7.52 0.57
C HIS A 237 -7.03 7.11 0.97
N ASN A 238 -7.33 5.82 0.89
CA ASN A 238 -8.68 5.27 1.06
C ASN A 238 -8.69 3.77 1.30
N MET A 239 -9.84 3.24 1.71
CA MET A 239 -10.04 1.82 1.92
C MET A 239 -9.75 1.02 0.64
N PRO A 240 -8.89 -0.01 0.71
CA PRO A 240 -8.63 -0.91 -0.42
C PRO A 240 -9.84 -1.79 -0.75
N SER A 241 -9.84 -2.31 -1.97
CA SER A 241 -10.82 -3.32 -2.37
C SER A 241 -10.48 -4.72 -1.83
N THR A 242 -11.49 -5.56 -1.70
CA THR A 242 -11.31 -6.96 -1.33
C THR A 242 -10.43 -7.71 -2.33
N MET A 243 -10.64 -7.50 -3.63
CA MET A 243 -9.86 -8.13 -4.69
C MET A 243 -8.37 -7.79 -4.60
N GLN A 244 -8.04 -6.52 -4.36
CA GLN A 244 -6.64 -6.10 -4.18
C GLN A 244 -6.01 -6.78 -2.96
N MET A 245 -6.73 -6.89 -1.85
CA MET A 245 -6.23 -7.54 -0.64
C MET A 245 -6.03 -9.06 -0.84
N GLU A 246 -6.96 -9.74 -1.50
CA GLU A 246 -6.83 -11.16 -1.85
C GLU A 246 -5.62 -11.44 -2.76
N ILE A 247 -5.36 -10.54 -3.70
CA ILE A 247 -4.17 -10.61 -4.57
C ILE A 247 -2.90 -10.42 -3.74
N CYS A 248 -2.86 -9.44 -2.84
CA CYS A 248 -1.73 -9.21 -1.93
C CYS A 248 -1.50 -10.41 -1.00
N ASP A 249 -2.56 -11.02 -0.49
CA ASP A 249 -2.47 -12.25 0.32
C ASP A 249 -1.80 -13.39 -0.44
N SER A 250 -2.24 -13.62 -1.67
CA SER A 250 -1.80 -14.77 -2.48
C SER A 250 -0.43 -14.56 -3.14
N LEU A 251 -0.09 -13.35 -3.53
CA LEU A 251 1.20 -13.03 -4.14
C LEU A 251 2.29 -12.68 -3.12
N GLY A 252 1.92 -12.38 -1.89
CA GLY A 252 2.88 -12.00 -0.85
C GLY A 252 3.30 -10.53 -0.94
N MET A 253 2.36 -9.63 -0.73
CA MET A 253 2.61 -8.18 -0.64
C MET A 253 2.01 -7.67 0.67
N MET A 254 2.85 -7.12 1.55
CA MET A 254 2.36 -6.49 2.78
C MET A 254 1.56 -5.22 2.45
N VAL A 255 0.61 -4.87 3.31
CA VAL A 255 -0.28 -3.72 3.07
C VAL A 255 -0.39 -2.85 4.31
N MET A 256 -0.21 -1.55 4.12
CA MET A 256 -0.74 -0.51 5.00
C MET A 256 -2.09 -0.08 4.42
N ALA A 257 -3.17 -0.49 5.06
CA ALA A 257 -4.52 -0.16 4.63
C ALA A 257 -4.96 1.18 5.22
N GLU A 258 -5.20 2.17 4.35
CA GLU A 258 -5.51 3.53 4.76
C GLU A 258 -7.00 3.84 4.64
N SER A 259 -7.48 4.77 5.47
CA SER A 259 -8.89 5.14 5.58
C SER A 259 -9.25 6.40 4.79
N PHE A 260 -8.66 7.55 5.16
CA PHE A 260 -9.06 8.87 4.70
C PHE A 260 -7.88 9.76 4.32
N ASP A 261 -8.15 10.75 3.46
CA ASP A 261 -7.21 11.82 3.11
C ASP A 261 -7.41 13.08 3.97
N MET A 262 -8.54 13.22 4.63
CA MET A 262 -8.87 14.37 5.46
C MET A 262 -9.85 14.01 6.56
N TRP A 263 -9.89 14.83 7.62
CA TRP A 263 -10.86 14.72 8.71
C TRP A 263 -11.86 15.89 8.70
N ILE A 264 -11.84 16.73 9.72
CA ILE A 264 -12.81 17.82 9.88
C ILE A 264 -12.54 18.98 8.90
N TYR A 265 -11.26 19.34 8.70
CA TYR A 265 -10.88 20.43 7.82
C TYR A 265 -10.72 19.94 6.37
N PRO A 266 -11.42 20.55 5.41
CA PRO A 266 -11.40 20.10 4.03
C PRO A 266 -10.09 20.43 3.32
N LYS A 267 -9.59 19.50 2.51
CA LYS A 267 -8.53 19.71 1.52
C LYS A 267 -9.10 20.04 0.14
N CYS A 268 -10.36 19.69 -0.10
CA CYS A 268 -11.11 20.03 -1.29
C CYS A 268 -12.57 20.34 -0.91
N LYS A 269 -13.26 21.11 -1.74
CA LYS A 269 -14.55 21.71 -1.46
C LYS A 269 -15.64 20.72 -1.05
N ASN A 270 -15.72 19.59 -1.75
CA ASN A 270 -16.75 18.57 -1.54
C ASN A 270 -16.17 17.26 -1.02
N GLY A 271 -15.02 17.32 -0.32
CA GLY A 271 -14.33 16.14 0.20
C GLY A 271 -14.99 15.52 1.44
N TYR A 272 -14.36 14.47 1.93
CA TYR A 272 -14.85 13.66 3.05
C TYR A 272 -15.07 14.45 4.35
N ALA A 273 -14.43 15.59 4.52
CA ALA A 273 -14.60 16.43 5.70
C ALA A 273 -16.07 16.76 6.01
N LYS A 274 -16.92 16.83 4.98
CA LYS A 274 -18.37 17.04 5.13
C LYS A 274 -19.06 15.90 5.88
N PHE A 275 -18.51 14.70 5.83
CA PHE A 275 -19.10 13.48 6.37
C PHE A 275 -18.39 13.00 7.63
N PHE A 276 -17.20 13.50 7.92
CA PHE A 276 -16.31 12.96 8.94
C PHE A 276 -16.99 12.76 10.32
N LYS A 277 -17.68 13.77 10.81
CA LYS A 277 -18.29 13.74 12.16
C LYS A 277 -19.34 12.63 12.32
N GLU A 278 -20.10 12.35 11.27
CA GLU A 278 -21.15 11.34 11.30
C GLU A 278 -20.65 9.95 10.90
N TRP A 279 -19.69 9.88 9.97
CA TRP A 279 -19.35 8.64 9.27
C TRP A 279 -17.99 8.04 9.63
N SER A 280 -17.07 8.80 10.23
CA SER A 280 -15.70 8.32 10.44
C SER A 280 -15.61 7.03 11.26
N ASP A 281 -16.38 6.92 12.35
CA ASP A 281 -16.39 5.71 13.18
C ASP A 281 -16.95 4.51 12.41
N LYS A 282 -17.99 4.71 11.61
CA LYS A 282 -18.59 3.68 10.75
C LYS A 282 -17.60 3.22 9.69
N ASP A 283 -16.90 4.16 9.05
CA ASP A 283 -15.94 3.86 8.00
C ASP A 283 -14.69 3.15 8.52
N ILE A 284 -14.14 3.56 9.67
CA ILE A 284 -13.04 2.84 10.34
C ILE A 284 -13.48 1.44 10.77
N THR A 285 -14.68 1.32 11.35
CA THR A 285 -15.23 0.03 11.77
C THR A 285 -15.33 -0.93 10.57
N ASN A 286 -15.86 -0.46 9.45
CA ASN A 286 -15.99 -1.27 8.23
C ASN A 286 -14.62 -1.61 7.63
N LEU A 287 -13.68 -0.67 7.59
CA LEU A 287 -12.32 -0.93 7.15
C LEU A 287 -11.68 -2.09 7.91
N VAL A 288 -11.72 -2.03 9.23
CA VAL A 288 -11.07 -3.04 10.07
C VAL A 288 -11.82 -4.36 10.05
N LYS A 289 -13.12 -4.37 10.30
CA LYS A 289 -13.92 -5.61 10.35
C LYS A 289 -13.94 -6.35 9.01
N HIS A 290 -14.03 -5.62 7.90
CA HIS A 290 -14.06 -6.22 6.57
C HIS A 290 -12.70 -6.82 6.16
N HIS A 291 -11.59 -6.18 6.53
CA HIS A 291 -10.27 -6.55 6.04
C HIS A 291 -9.34 -7.23 7.07
N ARG A 292 -9.70 -7.33 8.35
CA ARG A 292 -8.81 -7.84 9.40
C ARG A 292 -8.37 -9.30 9.23
N ASN A 293 -9.05 -10.09 8.38
CA ASN A 293 -8.66 -11.46 8.11
C ASN A 293 -7.61 -11.60 6.98
N HIS A 294 -7.23 -10.51 6.31
CA HIS A 294 -6.18 -10.53 5.29
C HIS A 294 -4.79 -10.56 5.93
N PRO A 295 -3.99 -11.63 5.77
CA PRO A 295 -2.66 -11.71 6.37
C PRO A 295 -1.69 -10.68 5.81
N SER A 296 -1.91 -10.19 4.60
CA SER A 296 -1.09 -9.15 3.96
C SER A 296 -1.12 -7.82 4.70
N ILE A 297 -2.24 -7.47 5.36
CA ILE A 297 -2.33 -6.21 6.09
C ILE A 297 -1.47 -6.28 7.34
N ILE A 298 -0.51 -5.35 7.44
CA ILE A 298 0.44 -5.25 8.55
C ILE A 298 0.17 -4.07 9.48
N MET A 299 -0.55 -3.06 9.02
CA MET A 299 -0.95 -1.90 9.82
C MET A 299 -2.15 -1.18 9.23
N TRP A 300 -2.88 -0.47 10.08
CA TRP A 300 -3.96 0.43 9.71
C TRP A 300 -3.46 1.86 9.68
N SER A 301 -3.88 2.64 8.69
CA SER A 301 -3.61 4.07 8.62
C SER A 301 -4.92 4.85 8.74
N ILE A 302 -4.99 5.74 9.72
CA ILE A 302 -6.21 6.46 10.06
C ILE A 302 -6.33 7.82 9.38
N GLY A 303 -5.38 8.21 8.56
CA GLY A 303 -5.42 9.48 7.84
C GLY A 303 -4.15 9.79 7.08
N ASN A 304 -4.22 10.80 6.23
CA ASN A 304 -3.10 11.32 5.46
C ASN A 304 -3.03 12.84 5.54
N GLU A 305 -1.88 13.36 5.95
CA GLU A 305 -1.59 14.81 5.98
C GLU A 305 -2.75 15.65 6.55
N ILE A 306 -3.26 15.17 7.67
CA ILE A 306 -4.45 15.74 8.30
C ILE A 306 -4.17 17.18 8.72
N PRO A 307 -4.98 18.17 8.30
CA PRO A 307 -4.77 19.56 8.70
C PRO A 307 -4.71 19.76 10.22
N GLU A 308 -5.46 18.95 10.99
CA GLU A 308 -5.61 19.06 12.46
C GLU A 308 -4.38 18.56 13.25
N GLN A 309 -3.36 18.02 12.61
CA GLN A 309 -2.18 17.47 13.31
C GLN A 309 -1.43 18.47 14.21
N TRP A 310 -1.68 19.76 14.06
CA TRP A 310 -1.12 20.82 14.89
C TRP A 310 -1.85 21.03 16.22
N SER A 311 -3.03 20.45 16.40
CA SER A 311 -3.93 20.78 17.50
C SER A 311 -4.13 19.64 18.50
N LYS A 312 -4.50 19.99 19.72
CA LYS A 312 -4.91 19.04 20.74
C LYS A 312 -6.17 18.28 20.33
N GLU A 313 -7.13 18.95 19.68
CA GLU A 313 -8.33 18.31 19.13
C GLU A 313 -7.98 17.23 18.13
N GLY A 314 -7.07 17.51 17.20
CA GLY A 314 -6.58 16.53 16.23
C GLY A 314 -5.89 15.34 16.91
N MET A 315 -5.11 15.58 17.96
CA MET A 315 -4.48 14.52 18.75
C MET A 315 -5.53 13.62 19.41
N GLU A 316 -6.60 14.18 19.98
CA GLU A 316 -7.69 13.40 20.60
C GLU A 316 -8.47 12.59 19.54
N ILE A 317 -8.70 13.13 18.34
CA ILE A 317 -9.31 12.40 17.22
C ILE A 317 -8.41 11.23 16.80
N ALA A 318 -7.10 11.47 16.64
CA ALA A 318 -6.14 10.41 16.32
C ALA A 318 -6.18 9.27 17.33
N LYS A 319 -6.17 9.61 18.62
CA LYS A 319 -6.27 8.66 19.71
C LYS A 319 -7.59 7.86 19.66
N HIS A 320 -8.71 8.53 19.41
CA HIS A 320 -10.01 7.89 19.28
C HIS A 320 -10.05 6.88 18.11
N LEU A 321 -9.62 7.29 16.92
CA LEU A 321 -9.64 6.43 15.73
C LEU A 321 -8.65 5.25 15.88
N GLN A 322 -7.49 5.48 16.48
CA GLN A 322 -6.55 4.40 16.80
C GLN A 322 -7.15 3.40 17.79
N ASN A 323 -7.79 3.87 18.86
CA ASN A 323 -8.46 3.01 19.83
C ASN A 323 -9.59 2.19 19.17
N LEU A 324 -10.31 2.78 18.22
CA LEU A 324 -11.35 2.08 17.47
C LEU A 324 -10.75 0.95 16.60
N CYS A 325 -9.61 1.20 15.97
CA CYS A 325 -8.87 0.14 15.26
C CYS A 325 -8.47 -0.99 16.21
N HIS A 326 -7.91 -0.67 17.38
CA HIS A 326 -7.51 -1.66 18.39
C HIS A 326 -8.69 -2.43 18.97
N GLN A 327 -9.86 -1.80 19.08
CA GLN A 327 -11.08 -2.46 19.56
C GLN A 327 -11.47 -3.63 18.65
N TYR A 328 -11.38 -3.47 17.35
CA TYR A 328 -11.74 -4.50 16.38
C TYR A 328 -10.58 -5.36 15.89
N ASP A 329 -9.36 -4.87 16.06
CA ASP A 329 -8.13 -5.59 15.73
C ASP A 329 -6.96 -5.18 16.64
N PRO A 330 -6.80 -5.83 17.79
CA PRO A 330 -5.66 -5.56 18.68
C PRO A 330 -4.33 -6.12 18.16
N SER A 331 -4.31 -6.83 17.05
CA SER A 331 -3.12 -7.52 16.54
C SER A 331 -2.22 -6.67 15.64
N ARG A 332 -2.73 -5.54 15.13
CA ARG A 332 -1.99 -4.67 14.20
C ARG A 332 -1.79 -3.28 14.76
N PRO A 333 -0.60 -2.67 14.53
CA PRO A 333 -0.35 -1.28 14.89
C PRO A 333 -1.10 -0.33 13.97
N VAL A 334 -1.24 0.91 14.43
CA VAL A 334 -1.91 2.01 13.74
C VAL A 334 -0.92 3.13 13.46
N THR A 335 -1.00 3.69 12.27
CA THR A 335 -0.18 4.79 11.79
C THR A 335 -1.01 5.90 11.17
N GLN A 336 -0.35 6.96 10.80
CA GLN A 336 -0.86 8.06 9.98
C GLN A 336 0.30 8.76 9.28
N GLY A 337 0.08 9.25 8.08
CA GLY A 337 1.05 10.06 7.34
C GLY A 337 1.02 11.53 7.80
N MET A 338 2.08 12.02 8.43
CA MET A 338 2.20 13.39 8.93
C MET A 338 3.19 14.19 8.08
N ASP A 339 2.73 15.30 7.50
CA ASP A 339 3.58 16.20 6.69
C ASP A 339 4.12 17.41 7.47
N LYS A 340 3.53 17.71 8.64
CA LYS A 340 3.90 18.84 9.51
C LYS A 340 4.52 18.33 10.81
N ALA A 341 5.68 17.69 10.69
CA ALA A 341 6.33 17.00 11.80
C ALA A 341 6.48 17.85 13.07
N GLU A 342 6.94 19.10 12.95
CA GLU A 342 7.12 19.99 14.13
C GLU A 342 5.80 20.28 14.84
N ALA A 343 4.74 20.52 14.08
CA ALA A 343 3.42 20.77 14.65
C ALA A 343 2.84 19.51 15.30
N ALA A 344 2.97 18.36 14.64
CA ALA A 344 2.51 17.06 15.15
C ALA A 344 3.26 16.62 16.43
N LEU A 345 4.54 16.91 16.52
CA LEU A 345 5.35 16.66 17.72
C LEU A 345 4.97 17.61 18.86
N LYS A 346 4.77 18.90 18.56
CA LYS A 346 4.39 19.90 19.56
C LYS A 346 3.00 19.65 20.14
N SER A 347 2.04 19.20 19.36
CA SER A 347 0.67 18.91 19.80
C SER A 347 0.54 17.59 20.57
N GLY A 348 1.54 16.72 20.49
CA GLY A 348 1.46 15.34 20.99
C GLY A 348 0.85 14.34 20.00
N PHE A 349 0.45 14.79 18.84
CA PHE A 349 -0.19 13.97 17.81
C PHE A 349 0.71 12.82 17.34
N ALA A 350 2.00 13.08 17.09
CA ALA A 350 2.94 12.04 16.68
C ALA A 350 3.21 11.00 17.78
N GLN A 351 3.25 11.44 19.03
CA GLN A 351 3.57 10.58 20.17
C GLN A 351 2.45 9.59 20.54
N VAL A 352 1.19 9.85 20.15
CA VAL A 352 0.07 8.93 20.44
C VAL A 352 -0.05 7.78 19.45
N MET A 353 0.57 7.88 18.27
CA MET A 353 0.52 6.85 17.26
C MET A 353 1.36 5.62 17.63
N ASP A 354 0.85 4.41 17.35
CA ASP A 354 1.65 3.19 17.51
C ASP A 354 2.91 3.25 16.62
N VAL A 355 2.75 3.70 15.39
CA VAL A 355 3.83 3.90 14.43
C VAL A 355 3.78 5.34 13.93
N PRO A 356 4.76 6.20 14.31
CA PRO A 356 4.84 7.55 13.75
C PRO A 356 5.24 7.48 12.27
N GLY A 357 4.33 7.88 11.40
CA GLY A 357 4.55 7.98 9.95
C GLY A 357 4.80 9.43 9.55
N PHE A 358 5.90 9.69 8.85
CA PHE A 358 6.21 11.02 8.32
C PHE A 358 6.23 11.02 6.80
N ASN A 359 5.53 12.00 6.23
CA ASN A 359 5.54 12.26 4.80
C ASN A 359 6.65 13.25 4.50
N TYR A 360 7.65 12.81 3.75
CA TYR A 360 8.79 13.65 3.31
C TYR A 360 9.64 14.26 4.43
N ARG A 361 10.42 15.28 4.12
CA ARG A 361 11.22 16.07 5.05
C ARG A 361 12.22 15.27 5.86
N VAL A 362 12.90 14.36 5.19
CA VAL A 362 13.91 13.46 5.81
C VAL A 362 15.00 14.22 6.56
N HIS A 363 15.33 15.46 6.17
CA HIS A 363 16.29 16.31 6.85
C HIS A 363 15.88 16.67 8.30
N LYS A 364 14.60 16.44 8.67
CA LYS A 364 14.09 16.66 10.03
C LYS A 364 14.08 15.40 10.89
N TYR A 365 14.34 14.23 10.33
CA TYR A 365 14.23 12.94 11.03
C TYR A 365 15.09 12.88 12.29
N TYR A 366 16.30 13.46 12.28
CA TYR A 366 17.19 13.52 13.44
C TYR A 366 16.58 14.25 14.64
N LYS A 367 15.86 15.35 14.40
CA LYS A 367 15.15 16.09 15.46
C LYS A 367 13.85 15.40 15.86
N ASN A 368 13.19 14.77 14.89
CA ASN A 368 11.92 14.10 15.14
C ASN A 368 12.11 12.90 16.06
N ILE A 369 13.13 12.08 15.82
CA ILE A 369 13.37 10.85 16.61
C ILE A 369 13.65 11.14 18.08
N GLU A 370 14.31 12.26 18.40
CA GLU A 370 14.60 12.67 19.79
C GLU A 370 13.35 12.94 20.60
N GLN A 371 12.23 13.27 19.95
CA GLN A 371 10.94 13.61 20.58
C GLN A 371 9.92 12.48 20.54
N LEU A 372 10.27 11.32 19.98
CA LEU A 372 9.38 10.17 19.82
C LEU A 372 9.64 9.12 20.90
N PRO A 373 8.71 8.91 21.86
CA PRO A 373 8.84 7.88 22.87
C PRO A 373 8.87 6.47 22.28
N GLN A 374 8.31 6.27 21.08
CA GLN A 374 8.34 5.00 20.35
C GLN A 374 9.77 4.57 20.00
N GLY A 375 10.67 5.53 19.76
CA GLY A 375 12.08 5.28 19.44
C GLY A 375 12.33 4.78 18.02
N PHE A 376 11.35 4.91 17.13
CA PHE A 376 11.44 4.63 15.70
C PHE A 376 10.46 5.51 14.93
N LEU A 377 10.64 5.59 13.63
CA LEU A 377 9.71 6.26 12.71
C LEU A 377 9.66 5.54 11.35
N LEU A 378 8.59 5.80 10.63
CA LEU A 378 8.34 5.27 9.29
C LEU A 378 8.23 6.41 8.28
N GLY A 379 8.87 6.27 7.12
CA GLY A 379 8.59 7.12 5.96
C GLY A 379 7.26 6.70 5.31
N SER A 380 6.15 7.30 5.75
CA SER A 380 4.81 6.94 5.24
C SER A 380 4.54 7.45 3.83
N GLU A 381 5.22 8.52 3.42
CA GLU A 381 5.40 8.96 2.03
C GLU A 381 6.81 9.47 1.84
N THR A 382 7.48 9.00 0.79
CA THR A 382 8.86 9.38 0.51
C THR A 382 9.05 9.73 -0.96
N ALA A 383 10.09 10.52 -1.23
CA ALA A 383 10.64 10.74 -2.55
C ALA A 383 9.60 11.02 -3.66
N SER A 384 8.85 12.13 -3.57
CA SER A 384 8.08 12.66 -4.70
C SER A 384 9.03 13.14 -5.79
N THR A 385 9.70 12.19 -6.43
CA THR A 385 10.58 12.37 -7.58
C THR A 385 9.72 12.30 -8.84
N VAL A 386 9.95 13.17 -9.79
CA VAL A 386 9.16 13.25 -11.01
C VAL A 386 9.97 12.85 -12.22
N SER A 387 9.35 12.16 -13.16
CA SER A 387 9.95 11.81 -14.45
C SER A 387 8.89 11.48 -15.51
N SER A 388 9.25 11.73 -16.77
CA SER A 388 8.52 11.26 -17.94
C SER A 388 9.34 10.16 -18.62
N ARG A 389 8.75 8.97 -18.81
CA ARG A 389 9.48 7.81 -19.35
C ARG A 389 10.16 8.13 -20.68
N GLY A 390 11.48 7.93 -20.74
CA GLY A 390 12.29 8.12 -21.95
C GLY A 390 12.57 9.57 -22.33
N VAL A 391 12.27 10.55 -21.46
CA VAL A 391 12.56 11.97 -21.67
C VAL A 391 13.75 12.39 -20.85
N TYR A 392 14.70 13.08 -21.45
CA TYR A 392 15.93 13.53 -20.78
C TYR A 392 16.19 15.01 -21.09
N LYS A 393 16.60 15.76 -20.06
CA LYS A 393 16.88 17.19 -20.15
C LYS A 393 18.35 17.46 -19.95
N PHE A 394 18.88 18.41 -20.70
CA PHE A 394 20.26 18.82 -20.63
C PHE A 394 20.38 20.35 -20.41
N PRO A 395 21.34 20.83 -19.60
CA PRO A 395 22.24 20.03 -18.76
C PRO A 395 21.49 19.28 -17.66
N VAL A 396 22.10 18.18 -17.14
CA VAL A 396 21.51 17.43 -16.03
C VAL A 396 21.70 18.22 -14.73
N GLU A 397 20.61 18.48 -14.04
CA GLU A 397 20.59 19.27 -12.80
C GLU A 397 19.80 18.54 -11.69
N VAL A 398 20.29 18.64 -10.46
CA VAL A 398 19.50 18.27 -9.28
C VAL A 398 18.66 19.47 -8.88
N ARG A 399 17.32 19.34 -8.96
CA ARG A 399 16.46 20.52 -8.79
C ARG A 399 15.07 20.20 -8.27
N ALA A 400 14.45 21.20 -7.63
CA ALA A 400 13.03 21.18 -7.34
C ALA A 400 12.25 21.61 -8.59
N CYS A 401 11.53 20.68 -9.22
CA CYS A 401 10.90 20.84 -10.54
C CYS A 401 9.74 21.85 -10.57
N ASN A 402 8.98 21.95 -9.47
CA ASN A 402 7.80 22.81 -9.39
C ASN A 402 8.13 24.30 -9.24
N ASN A 403 9.39 24.66 -8.96
CA ASN A 403 9.80 26.06 -8.94
C ASN A 403 10.03 26.65 -10.35
N ASN A 404 10.39 25.81 -11.30
CA ASN A 404 10.62 26.20 -12.68
C ASN A 404 10.43 24.99 -13.61
N PRO A 405 9.19 24.58 -13.89
CA PRO A 405 8.90 23.43 -14.74
C PRO A 405 9.31 23.68 -16.20
N TYR A 406 9.67 22.62 -16.93
CA TYR A 406 9.98 22.73 -18.36
C TYR A 406 8.72 23.08 -19.16
N PRO A 407 8.85 23.95 -20.18
CA PRO A 407 7.67 24.44 -20.92
C PRO A 407 7.00 23.41 -21.82
N ASP A 408 7.62 22.26 -22.06
CA ASP A 408 7.07 21.18 -22.88
C ASP A 408 6.19 20.19 -22.10
N GLY A 409 5.95 20.43 -20.82
CA GLY A 409 5.12 19.54 -19.99
C GLY A 409 5.74 18.20 -19.66
N GLN A 410 7.09 18.08 -19.72
CA GLN A 410 7.81 16.83 -19.45
C GLN A 410 8.86 17.00 -18.36
N CYS A 411 9.12 15.93 -17.62
CA CYS A 411 10.14 15.87 -16.57
C CYS A 411 11.30 14.95 -17.01
N SER A 412 12.51 15.22 -16.53
CA SER A 412 13.68 14.44 -16.90
C SER A 412 13.74 13.08 -16.23
N SER A 413 14.05 12.03 -16.99
CA SER A 413 14.27 10.67 -16.49
C SER A 413 15.66 10.39 -15.92
N TYR A 414 16.49 11.42 -15.73
CA TYR A 414 17.75 11.26 -14.99
C TYR A 414 17.54 11.03 -13.48
N ASP A 415 16.29 11.11 -12.99
CA ASP A 415 15.90 10.90 -11.57
C ASP A 415 16.62 11.88 -10.61
N THR A 416 16.77 13.10 -11.05
CA THR A 416 17.40 14.20 -10.32
C THR A 416 16.42 15.34 -10.03
N GLU A 417 15.16 15.20 -10.40
CA GLU A 417 14.11 16.19 -10.18
C GLU A 417 13.09 15.70 -9.13
N TYR A 418 12.76 16.57 -8.20
CA TYR A 418 11.83 16.29 -7.09
C TYR A 418 10.93 17.48 -6.83
N CYS A 419 9.84 17.29 -6.12
CA CYS A 419 9.00 18.39 -5.67
C CYS A 419 9.61 19.11 -4.45
N SER A 420 9.38 20.43 -4.34
CA SER A 420 10.00 21.27 -3.31
C SER A 420 9.72 20.85 -1.87
N TRP A 421 8.63 20.12 -1.63
CA TRP A 421 8.31 19.55 -0.31
C TRP A 421 9.01 18.23 -0.02
N SER A 422 9.73 17.68 -0.99
CA SER A 422 10.28 16.33 -0.96
C SER A 422 11.80 16.31 -1.17
N ASN A 423 12.32 15.20 -1.62
CA ASN A 423 13.74 14.91 -1.80
C ASN A 423 13.91 13.75 -2.82
N LEU A 424 15.17 13.44 -3.14
CA LEU A 424 15.50 12.26 -3.94
C LEU A 424 15.43 10.97 -3.10
N PRO A 425 15.24 9.80 -3.74
CA PRO A 425 15.30 8.50 -3.06
C PRO A 425 16.59 8.29 -2.26
N ASP A 426 17.70 8.81 -2.78
CA ASP A 426 19.03 8.76 -2.18
C ASP A 426 19.05 9.28 -0.74
N ASP A 427 18.30 10.34 -0.47
CA ASP A 427 18.24 10.96 0.86
C ASP A 427 17.50 10.09 1.87
N ASP A 428 16.41 9.43 1.45
CA ASP A 428 15.68 8.46 2.27
C ASP A 428 16.53 7.22 2.54
N TRP A 429 17.15 6.68 1.52
CA TRP A 429 17.97 5.46 1.63
C TRP A 429 19.19 5.65 2.51
N LYS A 430 19.82 6.82 2.45
CA LYS A 430 20.92 7.13 3.35
C LYS A 430 20.52 6.99 4.82
N LEU A 431 19.37 7.54 5.21
CA LEU A 431 18.89 7.43 6.58
C LEU A 431 18.47 6.01 6.96
N GLN A 432 17.86 5.28 6.03
CA GLN A 432 17.51 3.88 6.25
C GLN A 432 18.76 3.00 6.44
N ASP A 433 19.82 3.24 5.68
CA ASP A 433 21.06 2.48 5.78
C ASP A 433 21.87 2.82 7.04
N ASP A 434 21.88 4.10 7.40
CA ASP A 434 22.73 4.59 8.48
C ASP A 434 22.07 4.45 9.86
N TYR A 435 20.73 4.33 9.94
CA TYR A 435 19.99 4.32 11.19
C TYR A 435 18.92 3.22 11.27
N SER A 436 19.01 2.41 12.34
CA SER A 436 18.05 1.32 12.60
C SER A 436 16.65 1.82 12.96
N TRP A 437 16.53 3.01 13.52
CA TRP A 437 15.27 3.60 13.94
C TRP A 437 14.39 4.12 12.79
N VAL A 438 14.88 4.18 11.55
CA VAL A 438 14.06 4.33 10.34
C VAL A 438 13.63 2.95 9.89
N ILE A 439 12.35 2.60 10.10
CA ILE A 439 11.88 1.22 9.92
C ILE A 439 11.46 0.86 8.48
N GLY A 440 11.52 1.81 7.58
CA GLY A 440 11.22 1.62 6.17
C GLY A 440 10.55 2.83 5.54
N GLU A 441 10.00 2.61 4.35
CA GLU A 441 9.38 3.66 3.55
C GLU A 441 8.20 3.16 2.71
N PHE A 442 7.38 4.12 2.25
CA PHE A 442 6.39 3.96 1.20
C PHE A 442 6.58 5.08 0.18
N VAL A 443 7.11 4.74 -0.98
CA VAL A 443 7.49 5.72 -2.02
C VAL A 443 6.27 6.31 -2.72
N TRP A 444 6.24 7.59 -2.95
CA TRP A 444 5.24 8.28 -3.75
C TRP A 444 5.69 8.40 -5.21
N THR A 445 5.22 7.58 -6.18
CA THR A 445 4.32 6.44 -6.08
C THR A 445 4.86 5.25 -6.89
N GLY A 446 4.27 4.07 -6.75
CA GLY A 446 4.64 2.90 -7.57
C GLY A 446 4.29 3.07 -9.04
N TYR A 447 3.16 3.68 -9.32
CA TYR A 447 2.65 3.96 -10.68
C TYR A 447 2.23 5.41 -10.80
N ASP A 448 2.37 5.98 -11.99
CA ASP A 448 1.62 7.18 -12.33
C ASP A 448 0.12 6.89 -12.20
N TYR A 449 -0.63 7.89 -11.77
CA TYR A 449 -2.06 7.80 -11.52
C TYR A 449 -2.80 8.99 -12.14
N LEU A 450 -4.08 8.86 -12.35
CA LEU A 450 -4.93 9.91 -12.88
C LEU A 450 -5.15 11.04 -11.86
N GLY A 451 -5.08 12.26 -12.33
CA GLY A 451 -5.10 13.46 -11.48
C GLY A 451 -3.70 13.87 -11.02
N GLU A 452 -3.63 14.93 -10.23
CA GLU A 452 -2.42 15.51 -9.64
C GLU A 452 -1.22 15.61 -10.60
N PRO A 453 -1.32 16.33 -11.74
CA PRO A 453 -0.26 16.39 -12.73
C PRO A 453 0.87 17.35 -12.36
N THR A 454 1.21 17.50 -11.11
CA THR A 454 2.30 18.36 -10.61
C THR A 454 3.64 17.98 -11.28
N PRO A 455 4.42 18.94 -11.82
CA PRO A 455 4.27 20.39 -11.67
C PRO A 455 3.44 21.07 -12.75
N TYR A 456 2.66 20.33 -13.51
CA TYR A 456 1.94 20.79 -14.70
C TYR A 456 0.43 20.92 -14.50
N ASP A 457 0.00 21.35 -13.32
CA ASP A 457 -1.43 21.45 -12.95
C ASP A 457 -2.26 22.33 -13.89
N THR A 458 -1.62 23.33 -14.51
CA THR A 458 -2.27 24.25 -15.46
C THR A 458 -1.94 23.96 -16.92
N TYR A 459 -1.12 22.93 -17.18
CA TYR A 459 -0.67 22.60 -18.53
C TYR A 459 -1.64 21.63 -19.22
N TRP A 460 -2.20 22.02 -20.35
CA TRP A 460 -2.94 21.10 -21.21
C TRP A 460 -1.99 20.36 -22.16
N PRO A 461 -2.03 19.03 -22.30
CA PRO A 461 -3.08 18.09 -21.85
C PRO A 461 -2.71 17.25 -20.60
N SER A 462 -1.83 17.71 -19.72
CA SER A 462 -1.42 16.92 -18.54
C SER A 462 -2.62 16.53 -17.68
N ARG A 463 -2.80 15.23 -17.44
CA ARG A 463 -3.92 14.66 -16.69
C ARG A 463 -3.51 13.55 -15.73
N SER A 464 -2.25 13.12 -15.77
CA SER A 464 -1.71 12.10 -14.87
C SER A 464 -0.51 12.63 -14.10
N SER A 465 -0.20 11.98 -12.99
CA SER A 465 0.98 12.28 -12.20
C SER A 465 2.27 11.99 -12.97
N TYR A 466 3.38 12.54 -12.47
CA TYR A 466 4.74 12.27 -12.92
C TYR A 466 5.55 11.50 -11.86
N PHE A 467 4.92 11.14 -10.74
CA PHE A 467 5.56 10.55 -9.56
C PHE A 467 5.86 9.05 -9.71
N GLY A 468 5.18 8.36 -10.62
CA GLY A 468 5.25 6.91 -10.73
C GLY A 468 6.67 6.38 -11.01
N ILE A 469 7.01 5.28 -10.35
CA ILE A 469 8.17 4.44 -10.71
C ILE A 469 7.92 3.76 -12.05
N CYS A 470 6.67 3.35 -12.29
CA CYS A 470 6.15 2.97 -13.59
C CYS A 470 5.25 4.09 -14.14
N ASP A 471 5.12 4.17 -15.46
CA ASP A 471 4.22 5.13 -16.11
C ASP A 471 2.74 4.73 -15.96
N LEU A 472 1.83 5.57 -16.50
CA LEU A 472 0.39 5.34 -16.41
C LEU A 472 -0.06 4.03 -17.06
N ALA A 473 0.63 3.58 -18.10
CA ALA A 473 0.36 2.30 -18.77
C ALA A 473 1.01 1.11 -18.07
N GLY A 474 1.73 1.35 -16.96
CA GLY A 474 2.43 0.34 -16.18
C GLY A 474 3.74 -0.13 -16.83
N LEU A 475 4.40 0.72 -17.62
CA LEU A 475 5.73 0.45 -18.15
C LEU A 475 6.80 1.03 -17.21
N PRO A 476 7.90 0.30 -16.96
CA PRO A 476 8.97 0.79 -16.10
C PRO A 476 9.60 2.07 -16.64
N LYS A 477 9.78 3.07 -15.78
CA LYS A 477 10.68 4.20 -16.01
C LYS A 477 12.11 3.80 -15.58
N ASP A 478 13.11 4.62 -15.88
CA ASP A 478 14.49 4.32 -15.45
C ASP A 478 14.59 4.10 -13.94
N ARG A 479 13.85 4.88 -13.16
CA ARG A 479 13.79 4.79 -11.70
C ARG A 479 13.32 3.41 -11.19
N TYR A 480 12.56 2.66 -11.94
CA TYR A 480 12.21 1.27 -11.60
C TYR A 480 13.47 0.43 -11.39
N TYR A 481 14.45 0.56 -12.27
CA TYR A 481 15.71 -0.18 -12.18
C TYR A 481 16.62 0.34 -11.06
N MET A 482 16.51 1.62 -10.70
CA MET A 482 17.18 2.18 -9.54
C MET A 482 16.68 1.52 -8.24
N TYR A 483 15.35 1.44 -8.06
CA TYR A 483 14.75 0.72 -6.93
C TYR A 483 15.06 -0.77 -6.97
N ARG A 484 14.98 -1.41 -8.14
CA ARG A 484 15.30 -2.82 -8.28
C ARG A 484 16.74 -3.13 -7.91
N SER A 485 17.69 -2.31 -8.28
CA SER A 485 19.11 -2.48 -7.95
C SER A 485 19.39 -2.48 -6.46
N ARG A 486 18.51 -1.82 -5.68
CA ARG A 486 18.62 -1.74 -4.22
C ARG A 486 17.73 -2.76 -3.49
N TRP A 487 16.52 -2.99 -3.98
CA TRP A 487 15.50 -3.76 -3.26
C TRP A 487 15.45 -5.23 -3.63
N ASN A 488 15.80 -5.59 -4.86
CA ASN A 488 15.78 -6.98 -5.30
C ASN A 488 17.11 -7.68 -4.94
N GLU A 489 17.03 -8.60 -3.99
CA GLU A 489 18.19 -9.36 -3.50
C GLU A 489 18.38 -10.69 -4.23
N THR A 490 17.49 -11.04 -5.15
CA THR A 490 17.49 -12.34 -5.84
C THR A 490 17.98 -12.28 -7.28
N GLN A 491 17.95 -11.09 -7.87
CA GLN A 491 18.35 -10.88 -9.27
C GLN A 491 19.26 -9.65 -9.39
N HIS A 492 20.29 -9.77 -10.17
CA HIS A 492 21.16 -8.65 -10.51
C HIS A 492 20.45 -7.63 -11.41
N THR A 493 20.83 -6.40 -11.25
CA THR A 493 20.36 -5.27 -12.07
C THR A 493 21.56 -4.53 -12.64
N THR A 494 21.54 -4.30 -13.92
CA THR A 494 22.43 -3.37 -14.61
C THR A 494 21.59 -2.67 -15.68
N HIS A 495 21.40 -1.35 -15.56
CA HIS A 495 20.53 -0.56 -16.41
C HIS A 495 21.16 0.77 -16.75
N LEU A 496 21.34 1.01 -18.05
CA LEU A 496 21.85 2.25 -18.60
C LEU A 496 20.76 3.28 -18.83
N LEU A 497 21.09 4.55 -18.60
CA LEU A 497 20.34 5.71 -19.07
C LEU A 497 21.33 6.82 -19.47
N PRO A 498 20.96 7.71 -20.40
CA PRO A 498 19.75 7.76 -21.22
C PRO A 498 19.81 6.76 -22.39
N HIS A 499 18.77 6.70 -23.22
CA HIS A 499 18.88 6.08 -24.52
C HIS A 499 19.97 6.76 -25.37
N TRP A 500 20.46 6.07 -26.43
CA TRP A 500 21.61 6.58 -27.18
C TRP A 500 21.25 6.98 -28.62
N ASN A 501 20.16 7.75 -28.78
CA ASN A 501 19.71 8.32 -30.07
C ASN A 501 19.51 9.83 -29.93
N TRP A 502 20.61 10.59 -30.10
CA TRP A 502 20.66 12.03 -29.86
C TRP A 502 21.09 12.80 -31.11
N THR A 503 20.42 12.58 -32.24
CA THR A 503 20.68 13.31 -33.48
C THR A 503 20.71 14.83 -33.22
N GLY A 504 21.79 15.48 -33.67
CA GLY A 504 22.01 16.90 -33.48
C GLY A 504 22.72 17.27 -32.16
N ARG A 505 23.11 16.28 -31.34
CA ARG A 505 23.90 16.50 -30.13
C ARG A 505 25.34 15.97 -30.24
N GLU A 506 25.80 15.64 -31.45
CA GLU A 506 27.14 15.10 -31.70
C GLU A 506 28.23 15.98 -31.04
N GLY A 507 29.09 15.38 -30.25
CA GLY A 507 30.15 16.04 -29.50
C GLY A 507 29.72 16.82 -28.25
N GLN A 508 28.41 16.90 -27.97
CA GLN A 508 27.91 17.55 -26.76
C GLN A 508 27.96 16.60 -25.55
N VAL A 509 28.18 17.17 -24.38
CA VAL A 509 28.17 16.41 -23.12
C VAL A 509 26.79 15.81 -22.89
N THR A 510 26.75 14.49 -22.78
CA THR A 510 25.55 13.68 -22.54
C THR A 510 25.88 12.70 -21.42
N PRO A 511 25.60 13.05 -20.16
CA PRO A 511 25.91 12.19 -19.02
C PRO A 511 25.27 10.81 -19.15
N VAL A 512 26.01 9.78 -18.75
CA VAL A 512 25.53 8.40 -18.70
C VAL A 512 25.50 7.94 -17.26
N TYR A 513 24.35 7.40 -16.83
CA TYR A 513 24.16 6.81 -15.52
C TYR A 513 23.92 5.31 -15.67
N CYS A 514 24.28 4.56 -14.63
CA CYS A 514 23.96 3.14 -14.52
C CYS A 514 23.39 2.82 -13.16
N TYR A 515 22.21 2.23 -13.14
CA TYR A 515 21.62 1.67 -11.93
C TYR A 515 22.01 0.20 -11.81
N THR A 516 22.70 -0.16 -10.77
CA THR A 516 23.22 -1.52 -10.57
C THR A 516 23.35 -1.88 -9.09
N ASP A 517 23.21 -3.14 -8.77
CA ASP A 517 23.59 -3.72 -7.49
C ASP A 517 25.13 -3.97 -7.38
N GLY A 518 25.84 -3.89 -8.51
CA GLY A 518 27.31 -3.85 -8.52
C GLY A 518 27.86 -2.59 -7.85
N VAL A 519 29.15 -2.64 -7.48
CA VAL A 519 29.83 -1.51 -6.80
C VAL A 519 30.67 -0.65 -7.73
N GLU A 520 31.01 -1.17 -8.91
CA GLU A 520 31.85 -0.54 -9.92
C GLU A 520 31.38 -0.91 -11.32
N GLY A 521 31.66 -0.08 -12.30
CA GLY A 521 31.39 -0.38 -13.72
C GLY A 521 32.34 0.35 -14.65
N GLU A 522 32.49 -0.18 -15.85
CA GLU A 522 33.23 0.42 -16.96
C GLU A 522 32.29 0.69 -18.12
N LEU A 523 32.28 1.94 -18.57
CA LEU A 523 31.44 2.40 -19.70
C LEU A 523 32.26 2.41 -20.98
N PHE A 524 31.63 2.00 -22.07
CA PHE A 524 32.19 2.03 -23.42
C PHE A 524 31.25 2.80 -24.36
N VAL A 525 31.81 3.66 -25.18
CA VAL A 525 31.14 4.27 -26.33
C VAL A 525 31.81 3.76 -27.59
N ASN A 526 31.06 3.10 -28.45
CA ASN A 526 31.59 2.47 -29.68
C ASN A 526 32.83 1.61 -29.41
N GLY A 527 32.80 0.82 -28.33
CA GLY A 527 33.89 -0.06 -27.90
C GLY A 527 35.08 0.65 -27.21
N LYS A 528 35.05 1.99 -27.12
CA LYS A 528 36.12 2.77 -26.46
C LYS A 528 35.74 3.06 -25.00
N SER A 529 36.64 2.65 -24.10
CA SER A 529 36.43 2.88 -22.66
C SER A 529 36.31 4.38 -22.32
N GLN A 530 35.32 4.70 -21.53
CA GLN A 530 35.12 6.02 -20.92
C GLN A 530 35.62 6.06 -19.45
N GLY A 531 36.29 5.01 -19.03
CA GLY A 531 36.79 4.84 -17.66
C GLY A 531 35.81 4.11 -16.75
N ARG A 532 36.29 3.85 -15.54
CA ARG A 532 35.52 3.19 -14.49
C ARG A 532 34.91 4.20 -13.53
N ALA A 533 33.69 3.95 -13.11
CA ALA A 533 32.99 4.65 -12.04
C ALA A 533 32.74 3.66 -10.90
N ARG A 534 32.83 4.16 -9.67
CA ARG A 534 32.63 3.38 -8.45
C ARG A 534 31.64 4.07 -7.53
N LYS A 535 30.80 3.29 -6.85
CA LYS A 535 29.90 3.83 -5.83
C LYS A 535 30.71 4.45 -4.69
N ASP A 536 30.29 5.62 -4.22
CA ASP A 536 30.94 6.40 -3.16
C ASP A 536 29.95 6.73 -2.05
N LYS A 537 30.15 6.13 -0.89
CA LYS A 537 29.28 6.30 0.29
C LYS A 537 29.22 7.75 0.80
N SER A 538 30.21 8.57 0.51
CA SER A 538 30.26 9.99 0.90
C SER A 538 29.51 10.92 -0.06
N SER A 539 29.26 10.47 -1.27
CA SER A 539 28.54 11.24 -2.29
C SER A 539 27.04 11.02 -2.20
N ARG A 540 26.26 12.11 -2.28
CA ARG A 540 24.79 12.03 -2.26
C ARG A 540 24.23 11.15 -3.39
N LEU A 541 24.72 11.33 -4.62
CA LEU A 541 24.21 10.61 -5.79
C LEU A 541 24.98 9.34 -6.09
N ASP A 542 26.31 9.34 -5.95
CA ASP A 542 27.15 8.20 -6.32
C ASP A 542 27.09 7.05 -5.30
N ARG A 543 26.44 7.24 -4.16
CA ARG A 543 26.22 6.17 -3.17
C ARG A 543 25.37 5.04 -3.73
N TYR A 544 24.43 5.37 -4.65
CA TYR A 544 23.40 4.41 -5.11
C TYR A 544 23.38 4.19 -6.62
N ARG A 545 24.29 4.84 -7.37
CA ARG A 545 24.41 4.68 -8.83
C ARG A 545 25.83 4.93 -9.31
N LEU A 546 26.11 4.56 -10.54
CA LEU A 546 27.34 4.90 -11.24
C LEU A 546 27.06 6.06 -12.19
N ARG A 547 27.97 7.04 -12.29
CA ARG A 547 27.81 8.19 -13.18
C ARG A 547 29.09 8.50 -13.96
N TRP A 548 28.92 8.75 -15.26
CA TRP A 548 29.93 9.29 -16.18
C TRP A 548 29.40 10.64 -16.68
N ASN A 549 29.79 11.73 -16.03
CA ASN A 549 29.18 13.06 -16.22
C ASN A 549 29.65 13.80 -17.46
N ASN A 550 30.78 13.41 -18.08
CA ASN A 550 31.43 14.14 -19.15
C ASN A 550 31.48 13.37 -20.48
N VAL A 551 30.64 12.38 -20.64
CA VAL A 551 30.56 11.59 -21.88
C VAL A 551 30.07 12.50 -23.02
N LYS A 552 30.80 12.52 -24.13
CA LYS A 552 30.37 13.22 -25.36
C LYS A 552 29.58 12.26 -26.24
N TYR A 553 28.46 12.73 -26.75
CA TYR A 553 27.63 11.93 -27.63
C TYR A 553 28.37 11.68 -28.97
N GLU A 554 28.46 10.41 -29.30
CA GLU A 554 28.86 9.92 -30.62
C GLU A 554 27.77 8.90 -31.07
N PRO A 555 27.23 9.01 -32.30
CA PRO A 555 26.28 8.02 -32.79
C PRO A 555 26.86 6.61 -32.75
N GLY A 556 26.05 5.62 -32.34
CA GLY A 556 26.47 4.24 -32.22
C GLY A 556 25.95 3.55 -30.98
N GLU A 557 26.82 2.98 -30.18
CA GLU A 557 26.49 2.13 -29.06
C GLU A 557 27.10 2.62 -27.77
N ILE A 558 26.36 2.58 -26.66
CA ILE A 558 26.90 2.60 -25.32
C ILE A 558 26.76 1.22 -24.69
N ARG A 559 27.76 0.83 -23.91
CA ARG A 559 27.77 -0.44 -23.18
C ARG A 559 28.41 -0.24 -21.81
N VAL A 560 27.82 -0.83 -20.77
CA VAL A 560 28.42 -0.88 -19.44
C VAL A 560 28.60 -2.33 -19.00
N VAL A 561 29.70 -2.61 -18.34
CA VAL A 561 29.93 -3.86 -17.62
C VAL A 561 30.11 -3.52 -16.15
N THR A 562 29.38 -4.20 -15.29
CA THR A 562 29.38 -3.92 -13.83
C THR A 562 30.00 -5.07 -13.05
N TYR A 563 30.57 -4.74 -11.90
CA TYR A 563 31.36 -5.64 -11.09
C TYR A 563 30.99 -5.54 -9.60
N ASN A 564 31.13 -6.66 -8.89
CA ASN A 564 30.99 -6.69 -7.44
C ASN A 564 32.29 -6.21 -6.74
N GLN A 565 32.29 -6.23 -5.41
CA GLN A 565 33.45 -5.82 -4.60
C GLN A 565 34.71 -6.69 -4.79
N TYR A 566 34.57 -7.86 -5.36
CA TYR A 566 35.67 -8.79 -5.63
C TYR A 566 36.20 -8.70 -7.06
N GLY A 567 35.58 -7.85 -7.89
CA GLY A 567 35.92 -7.68 -9.30
C GLY A 567 35.24 -8.67 -10.24
N ASP A 568 34.31 -9.49 -9.75
CA ASP A 568 33.54 -10.39 -10.60
C ASP A 568 32.44 -9.62 -11.34
N LYS A 569 32.20 -10.01 -12.58
CA LYS A 569 31.13 -9.43 -13.40
C LYS A 569 29.76 -9.70 -12.78
N VAL A 570 28.97 -8.65 -12.54
CA VAL A 570 27.59 -8.69 -12.06
C VAL A 570 26.62 -8.72 -13.24
N GLY A 571 26.85 -7.85 -14.23
CA GLY A 571 25.98 -7.75 -15.40
C GLY A 571 26.54 -6.82 -16.47
N GLU A 572 25.78 -6.68 -17.53
CA GLU A 572 26.03 -5.69 -18.57
C GLU A 572 24.73 -5.21 -19.17
N ASP A 573 24.76 -4.02 -19.78
CA ASP A 573 23.66 -3.42 -20.55
C ASP A 573 24.23 -2.68 -21.75
N VAL A 574 23.46 -2.64 -22.86
CA VAL A 574 23.86 -2.06 -24.14
C VAL A 574 22.74 -1.20 -24.69
#